data_be3b2ed79d039ecee1c2a9e58b2f016f
#
_entry.id   be3b2ed79d039ecee1c2a9e58b2f016f
#
_cell.length_a   1.000
_cell.length_b   1.000
_cell.length_c   1.000
_cell.angle_alpha   90.00
_cell.angle_beta   90.00
_cell.angle_gamma   90.00
#
_symmetry.space_group_name_H-M   'P 1'
#
loop_
_entity.id
_entity.type
_entity.pdbx_description
1 polymer ?
#
loop_
_entity_poly.entity_id
_entity_poly.type
_entity_poly.pdbx_seq_one_letter_code
_entity_poly.pdbx_strand_id
1 'polypeptide(L)'
;MTYLRRHLDGRLARLLEVHPACLVEGMRGAGKTSTAQRLAAATLRLDHPPTAQQMSNDPSSACASLPSPVLIDEWQRVPEVWDAVRRMIDEDRSPGRFILSGSSRAAVTADVHTGAGRILPLRLRPMTLSERRGEAPAVALENLAEHGIEAARGARSPLSPAEQVAPTVESGLPGYLGVGQPDHHEALRAYLDLAVARDMAEITSTVRNTSKLRNYLRA
;
A
#
# COMPACT_ATOMS: atom_id res chain seq x y z
N MET A 1 -5.88 -9.15 -15.41
CA MET A 1 -4.43 -8.89 -15.23
C MET A 1 -3.87 -9.89 -14.24
N THR A 2 -2.76 -10.55 -14.55
CA THR A 2 -2.07 -11.43 -13.59
C THR A 2 -1.38 -10.56 -12.54
N TYR A 3 -1.43 -10.95 -11.26
CA TYR A 3 -0.73 -10.25 -10.18
C TYR A 3 0.78 -10.32 -10.38
N LEU A 4 1.44 -9.17 -10.33
CA LEU A 4 2.89 -9.09 -10.33
C LEU A 4 3.41 -9.07 -8.89
N ARG A 5 4.35 -9.96 -8.60
CA ARG A 5 4.90 -10.11 -7.25
C ARG A 5 5.56 -8.81 -6.78
N ARG A 6 5.31 -8.45 -5.52
CA ARG A 6 5.87 -7.26 -4.89
C ARG A 6 7.01 -7.64 -3.94
N HIS A 7 8.00 -6.78 -3.81
CA HIS A 7 9.02 -6.97 -2.76
C HIS A 7 8.43 -7.00 -1.37
N LEU A 8 7.30 -6.31 -1.18
CA LEU A 8 6.58 -6.30 0.10
C LEU A 8 5.93 -7.65 0.45
N ASP A 9 5.60 -8.51 -0.52
CA ASP A 9 4.85 -9.76 -0.29
C ASP A 9 5.54 -10.67 0.73
N GLY A 10 6.82 -10.94 0.54
CA GLY A 10 7.60 -11.79 1.45
C GLY A 10 7.79 -11.16 2.83
N ARG A 11 7.95 -9.82 2.89
CA ARG A 11 8.07 -9.11 4.15
C ARG A 11 6.77 -9.13 4.94
N LEU A 12 5.64 -8.87 4.28
CA LEU A 12 4.32 -8.91 4.91
C LEU A 12 4.02 -10.30 5.45
N ALA A 13 4.30 -11.38 4.68
CA ALA A 13 4.11 -12.75 5.11
C ALA A 13 4.89 -13.05 6.40
N ARG A 14 6.21 -12.80 6.41
CA ARG A 14 7.05 -13.02 7.60
C ARG A 14 6.60 -12.23 8.83
N LEU A 15 6.14 -10.99 8.63
CA LEU A 15 5.72 -10.15 9.74
C LEU A 15 4.39 -10.63 10.33
N LEU A 16 3.50 -11.19 9.54
CA LEU A 16 2.26 -11.80 10.02
C LEU A 16 2.50 -13.09 10.82
N GLU A 17 3.66 -13.75 10.65
CA GLU A 17 4.04 -14.90 11.48
C GLU A 17 4.43 -14.53 12.92
N VAL A 18 4.76 -13.26 13.17
CA VAL A 18 5.28 -12.78 14.47
C VAL A 18 4.53 -11.60 15.05
N HIS A 19 3.72 -10.91 14.27
CA HIS A 19 2.93 -9.75 14.71
C HIS A 19 1.43 -9.99 14.53
N PRO A 20 0.59 -9.50 15.46
CA PRO A 20 -0.86 -9.69 15.39
C PRO A 20 -1.50 -8.93 14.23
N ALA A 21 -0.97 -7.78 13.85
CA ALA A 21 -1.50 -7.00 12.74
C ALA A 21 -0.44 -6.22 11.97
N CYS A 22 -0.68 -6.08 10.65
CA CYS A 22 0.07 -5.21 9.77
C CYS A 22 -0.85 -4.18 9.09
N LEU A 23 -0.37 -2.95 8.91
CA LEU A 23 -1.01 -1.93 8.11
C LEU A 23 -0.26 -1.76 6.79
N VAL A 24 -0.91 -2.04 5.68
CA VAL A 24 -0.38 -1.77 4.33
C VAL A 24 -0.86 -0.39 3.89
N GLU A 25 0.02 0.59 3.99
CA GLU A 25 -0.25 1.96 3.56
C GLU A 25 0.44 2.31 2.25
N GLY A 26 -0.06 3.30 1.55
CA GLY A 26 0.54 3.78 0.31
C GLY A 26 -0.44 4.58 -0.54
N MET A 27 0.08 5.18 -1.61
CA MET A 27 -0.73 5.99 -2.50
C MET A 27 -1.85 5.17 -3.18
N ARG A 28 -2.89 5.86 -3.62
CA ARG A 28 -3.99 5.23 -4.38
C ARG A 28 -3.44 4.60 -5.66
N GLY A 29 -3.97 3.42 -6.02
CA GLY A 29 -3.51 2.70 -7.21
C GLY A 29 -2.19 1.93 -7.05
N ALA A 30 -1.49 2.00 -5.92
CA ALA A 30 -0.24 1.26 -5.69
C ALA A 30 -0.41 -0.26 -5.57
N GLY A 31 -1.65 -0.76 -5.43
CA GLY A 31 -1.95 -2.19 -5.35
C GLY A 31 -2.08 -2.73 -3.92
N LYS A 32 -2.35 -1.87 -2.92
CA LYS A 32 -2.47 -2.27 -1.50
C LYS A 32 -3.44 -3.43 -1.28
N THR A 33 -4.67 -3.27 -1.74
CA THR A 33 -5.72 -4.29 -1.63
C THR A 33 -5.27 -5.61 -2.24
N SER A 34 -4.75 -5.59 -3.48
CA SER A 34 -4.30 -6.79 -4.17
C SER A 34 -3.14 -7.49 -3.45
N THR A 35 -2.19 -6.73 -2.89
CA THR A 35 -1.08 -7.27 -2.10
C THR A 35 -1.58 -7.90 -0.80
N ALA A 36 -2.46 -7.21 -0.07
CA ALA A 36 -2.99 -7.68 1.21
C ALA A 36 -3.91 -8.92 1.04
N GLN A 37 -4.77 -8.94 0.03
CA GLN A 37 -5.69 -10.05 -0.25
C GLN A 37 -4.99 -11.40 -0.48
N ARG A 38 -3.75 -11.40 -0.94
CA ARG A 38 -3.01 -12.65 -1.17
C ARG A 38 -2.71 -13.43 0.10
N LEU A 39 -2.66 -12.76 1.23
CA LEU A 39 -2.36 -13.36 2.54
C LEU A 39 -3.58 -13.41 3.45
N ALA A 40 -4.65 -12.70 3.08
CA ALA A 40 -5.88 -12.66 3.84
C ALA A 40 -6.71 -13.93 3.62
N ALA A 41 -7.25 -14.49 4.69
CA ALA A 41 -8.23 -15.59 4.64
C ALA A 41 -9.66 -15.06 4.48
N ALA A 42 -9.92 -13.84 4.97
CA ALA A 42 -11.20 -13.14 4.79
C ALA A 42 -10.96 -11.66 4.49
N THR A 43 -11.91 -11.01 3.82
CA THR A 43 -11.81 -9.59 3.46
C THR A 43 -13.08 -8.84 3.78
N LEU A 44 -12.95 -7.77 4.55
CA LEU A 44 -13.99 -6.78 4.85
C LEU A 44 -13.66 -5.47 4.10
N ARG A 45 -14.45 -5.14 3.10
CA ARG A 45 -14.27 -3.93 2.29
C ARG A 45 -15.12 -2.79 2.83
N LEU A 46 -14.48 -1.77 3.40
CA LEU A 46 -15.20 -0.64 4.00
C LEU A 46 -15.60 0.44 2.98
N ASP A 47 -15.24 0.28 1.71
CA ASP A 47 -15.83 1.04 0.61
C ASP A 47 -17.22 0.53 0.19
N HIS A 48 -17.65 -0.62 0.71
CA HIS A 48 -18.98 -1.19 0.52
C HIS A 48 -19.91 -0.78 1.70
N PRO A 49 -20.99 0.01 1.46
CA PRO A 49 -21.77 0.59 2.55
C PRO A 49 -22.34 -0.40 3.58
N PRO A 50 -22.90 -1.56 3.20
CA PRO A 50 -23.37 -2.56 4.18
C PRO A 50 -22.26 -3.06 5.11
N THR A 51 -21.06 -3.33 4.57
CA THR A 51 -19.90 -3.77 5.36
C THR A 51 -19.40 -2.66 6.28
N ALA A 52 -19.34 -1.42 5.77
CA ALA A 52 -18.98 -0.26 6.58
C ALA A 52 -19.96 -0.06 7.75
N GLN A 53 -21.26 -0.18 7.50
CA GLN A 53 -22.27 -0.06 8.54
C GLN A 53 -22.16 -1.16 9.60
N GLN A 54 -21.93 -2.41 9.20
CA GLN A 54 -21.70 -3.52 10.11
C GLN A 54 -20.46 -3.27 10.99
N MET A 55 -19.37 -2.84 10.37
CA MET A 55 -18.12 -2.54 11.06
C MET A 55 -18.20 -1.30 11.96
N SER A 56 -19.06 -0.33 11.64
CA SER A 56 -19.33 0.82 12.51
C SER A 56 -20.15 0.44 13.74
N ASN A 57 -21.10 -0.51 13.59
CA ASN A 57 -21.97 -0.93 14.68
C ASN A 57 -21.24 -1.84 15.68
N ASP A 58 -20.59 -2.90 15.19
CA ASP A 58 -19.87 -3.87 16.03
C ASP A 58 -18.71 -4.52 15.26
N PRO A 59 -17.53 -3.89 15.27
CA PRO A 59 -16.33 -4.43 14.62
C PRO A 59 -15.90 -5.79 15.17
N SER A 60 -16.09 -6.00 16.47
CA SER A 60 -15.64 -7.24 17.13
C SER A 60 -16.46 -8.44 16.66
N SER A 61 -17.78 -8.34 16.68
CA SER A 61 -18.66 -9.39 16.17
C SER A 61 -18.48 -9.60 14.65
N ALA A 62 -18.26 -8.54 13.88
CA ALA A 62 -18.02 -8.63 12.45
C ALA A 62 -16.75 -9.44 12.12
N CYS A 63 -15.73 -9.39 12.96
CA CYS A 63 -14.49 -10.12 12.79
C CYS A 63 -14.48 -11.51 13.45
N ALA A 64 -15.27 -11.73 14.51
CA ALA A 64 -15.16 -12.91 15.39
C ALA A 64 -15.32 -14.26 14.68
N SER A 65 -16.16 -14.32 13.63
CA SER A 65 -16.44 -15.57 12.88
C SER A 65 -15.56 -15.77 11.65
N LEU A 66 -14.68 -14.82 11.36
CA LEU A 66 -13.88 -14.84 10.14
C LEU A 66 -12.53 -15.53 10.35
N PRO A 67 -12.06 -16.34 9.38
CA PRO A 67 -10.72 -16.92 9.44
C PRO A 67 -9.64 -15.84 9.32
N SER A 68 -8.58 -15.99 10.13
CA SER A 68 -7.42 -15.08 10.13
C SER A 68 -6.39 -15.48 9.05
N PRO A 69 -5.67 -14.52 8.46
CA PRO A 69 -5.76 -13.09 8.65
C PRO A 69 -7.02 -12.45 8.04
N VAL A 70 -7.65 -11.53 8.77
CA VAL A 70 -8.76 -10.74 8.25
C VAL A 70 -8.21 -9.44 7.64
N LEU A 71 -8.43 -9.23 6.34
CA LEU A 71 -8.15 -7.94 5.69
C LEU A 71 -9.30 -6.97 5.93
N ILE A 72 -9.00 -5.83 6.52
CA ILE A 72 -9.89 -4.68 6.65
C ILE A 72 -9.42 -3.62 5.65
N ASP A 73 -10.07 -3.60 4.48
CA ASP A 73 -9.68 -2.73 3.35
C ASP A 73 -10.36 -1.36 3.43
N GLU A 74 -9.60 -0.30 3.14
CA GLU A 74 -10.01 1.11 3.25
C GLU A 74 -10.49 1.47 4.68
N TRP A 75 -9.76 1.00 5.71
CA TRP A 75 -10.13 1.13 7.12
C TRP A 75 -10.50 2.55 7.55
N GLN A 76 -9.90 3.58 6.91
CA GLN A 76 -10.16 4.99 7.23
C GLN A 76 -11.60 5.45 6.93
N ARG A 77 -12.39 4.64 6.24
CA ARG A 77 -13.80 4.94 6.01
C ARG A 77 -14.67 4.73 7.26
N VAL A 78 -14.14 3.94 8.19
CA VAL A 78 -14.74 3.70 9.52
C VAL A 78 -13.62 3.81 10.54
N PRO A 79 -13.23 5.03 10.96
CA PRO A 79 -12.05 5.27 11.82
C PRO A 79 -12.10 4.52 13.15
N GLU A 80 -13.30 4.25 13.67
CA GLU A 80 -13.53 3.52 14.93
C GLU A 80 -12.98 2.08 14.89
N VAL A 81 -12.83 1.52 13.70
CA VAL A 81 -12.25 0.19 13.48
C VAL A 81 -10.81 0.10 13.98
N TRP A 82 -10.05 1.18 13.88
CA TRP A 82 -8.68 1.23 14.39
C TRP A 82 -8.60 0.89 15.88
N ASP A 83 -9.39 1.58 16.69
CA ASP A 83 -9.42 1.35 18.12
C ASP A 83 -10.04 0.00 18.50
N ALA A 84 -11.01 -0.48 17.71
CA ALA A 84 -11.57 -1.81 17.90
C ALA A 84 -10.53 -2.91 17.62
N VAL A 85 -9.80 -2.83 16.50
CA VAL A 85 -8.70 -3.78 16.19
C VAL A 85 -7.63 -3.73 17.28
N ARG A 86 -7.27 -2.54 17.74
CA ARG A 86 -6.30 -2.39 18.84
C ARG A 86 -6.76 -3.11 20.12
N ARG A 87 -8.04 -2.96 20.51
CA ARG A 87 -8.60 -3.66 21.68
C ARG A 87 -8.61 -5.17 21.48
N MET A 88 -9.06 -5.65 20.31
CA MET A 88 -9.03 -7.09 19.99
C MET A 88 -7.62 -7.69 20.03
N ILE A 89 -6.60 -6.90 19.67
CA ILE A 89 -5.19 -7.33 19.79
C ILE A 89 -4.74 -7.33 21.26
N ASP A 90 -5.22 -6.43 22.09
CA ASP A 90 -4.90 -6.43 23.53
C ASP A 90 -5.49 -7.67 24.26
N GLU A 91 -6.66 -8.13 23.81
CA GLU A 91 -7.32 -9.34 24.31
C GLU A 91 -6.64 -10.63 23.81
N ASP A 92 -6.22 -10.65 22.55
CA ASP A 92 -5.54 -11.79 21.93
C ASP A 92 -4.42 -11.32 20.99
N ARG A 93 -3.18 -11.53 21.39
CA ARG A 93 -1.95 -11.13 20.67
C ARG A 93 -1.43 -12.20 19.71
N SER A 94 -2.23 -13.19 19.37
CA SER A 94 -1.84 -14.22 18.39
C SER A 94 -1.38 -13.58 17.09
N PRO A 95 -0.30 -14.07 16.47
CA PRO A 95 0.19 -13.53 15.20
C PRO A 95 -0.83 -13.70 14.06
N GLY A 96 -0.73 -12.84 13.05
CA GLY A 96 -1.47 -12.98 11.79
C GLY A 96 -2.98 -12.80 11.90
N ARG A 97 -3.46 -11.99 12.85
CA ARG A 97 -4.92 -11.79 13.00
C ARG A 97 -5.49 -10.82 11.98
N PHE A 98 -4.81 -9.69 11.76
CA PHE A 98 -5.36 -8.62 10.94
C PHE A 98 -4.36 -8.08 9.92
N ILE A 99 -4.89 -7.70 8.76
CA ILE A 99 -4.23 -6.82 7.80
C ILE A 99 -5.14 -5.62 7.58
N LEU A 100 -4.66 -4.42 7.85
CA LEU A 100 -5.38 -3.20 7.49
C LEU A 100 -4.78 -2.67 6.20
N SER A 101 -5.60 -2.14 5.29
CA SER A 101 -5.11 -1.38 4.15
C SER A 101 -5.83 -0.04 4.04
N GLY A 102 -5.08 0.99 3.64
CA GLY A 102 -5.61 2.33 3.53
C GLY A 102 -4.62 3.34 2.96
N SER A 103 -5.07 4.57 2.74
CA SER A 103 -4.18 5.64 2.34
C SER A 103 -3.24 6.00 3.50
N SER A 104 -1.99 6.36 3.20
CA SER A 104 -0.93 6.68 4.17
C SER A 104 -1.21 7.86 5.11
N ARG A 105 -2.39 8.47 5.01
CA ARG A 105 -2.82 9.66 5.77
C ARG A 105 -3.83 9.38 6.84
N ALA A 106 -4.55 8.29 6.73
CA ALA A 106 -5.58 7.95 7.71
C ALA A 106 -5.05 7.88 9.14
N ALA A 107 -3.81 7.43 9.31
CA ALA A 107 -3.15 7.35 10.61
C ALA A 107 -2.70 8.73 11.18
N VAL A 108 -2.61 9.77 10.34
CA VAL A 108 -2.10 11.10 10.76
C VAL A 108 -3.22 12.08 11.09
N THR A 109 -4.40 11.90 10.48
CA THR A 109 -5.52 12.84 10.58
C THR A 109 -6.61 12.42 11.57
N ALA A 110 -6.61 11.19 12.00
CA ALA A 110 -7.55 10.71 12.99
C ALA A 110 -6.98 10.97 14.40
N ASP A 111 -7.83 11.43 15.31
CA ASP A 111 -7.61 11.50 16.76
C ASP A 111 -7.53 10.06 17.33
N VAL A 112 -6.71 9.22 16.68
CA VAL A 112 -6.61 7.77 16.92
C VAL A 112 -5.41 7.52 17.79
N HIS A 113 -5.60 6.75 18.83
CA HIS A 113 -4.51 6.27 19.67
C HIS A 113 -3.43 5.59 18.83
N THR A 114 -2.18 5.78 19.19
CA THR A 114 -1.08 5.19 18.45
C THR A 114 -1.22 3.65 18.42
N GLY A 115 -1.04 3.04 17.24
CA GLY A 115 -1.01 1.59 17.07
C GLY A 115 0.31 0.95 17.51
N ALA A 116 1.19 1.72 18.20
CA ALA A 116 2.54 1.28 18.58
C ALA A 116 2.52 -0.04 19.36
N GLY A 117 3.33 -0.98 18.92
CA GLY A 117 3.45 -2.32 19.53
C GLY A 117 2.30 -3.29 19.21
N ARG A 118 1.30 -2.88 18.41
CA ARG A 118 0.13 -3.70 18.02
C ARG A 118 -0.01 -3.83 16.52
N ILE A 119 0.06 -2.73 15.79
CA ILE A 119 -0.14 -2.66 14.34
C ILE A 119 1.17 -2.16 13.71
N LEU A 120 1.76 -2.97 12.84
CA LEU A 120 3.03 -2.66 12.20
C LEU A 120 2.80 -1.99 10.84
N PRO A 121 3.21 -0.73 10.65
CA PRO A 121 3.03 -0.06 9.36
C PRO A 121 4.04 -0.53 8.32
N LEU A 122 3.54 -0.80 7.13
CA LEU A 122 4.28 -1.18 5.94
C LEU A 122 3.89 -0.30 4.77
N ARG A 123 4.85 0.40 4.20
CA ARG A 123 4.59 1.28 3.07
C ARG A 123 4.76 0.56 1.74
N LEU A 124 3.67 0.45 0.98
CA LEU A 124 3.68 -0.01 -0.40
C LEU A 124 3.86 1.20 -1.34
N ARG A 125 4.96 1.19 -2.08
CA ARG A 125 5.28 2.21 -3.09
C ARG A 125 4.79 1.74 -4.47
N PRO A 126 4.76 2.59 -5.50
CA PRO A 126 4.64 2.14 -6.89
C PRO A 126 5.68 1.07 -7.21
N MET A 127 5.40 0.24 -8.20
CA MET A 127 6.27 -0.87 -8.58
C MET A 127 7.64 -0.39 -9.04
N THR A 128 8.66 -1.05 -8.53
CA THR A 128 10.03 -0.89 -9.01
C THR A 128 10.19 -1.53 -10.40
N LEU A 129 11.27 -1.21 -11.09
CA LEU A 129 11.57 -1.82 -12.39
C LEU A 129 11.71 -3.35 -12.27
N SER A 130 12.39 -3.83 -11.22
CA SER A 130 12.56 -5.27 -10.97
C SER A 130 11.21 -5.98 -10.72
N GLU A 131 10.29 -5.37 -9.95
CA GLU A 131 8.95 -5.93 -9.75
C GLU A 131 8.15 -5.98 -11.06
N ARG A 132 8.23 -4.92 -11.89
CA ARG A 132 7.54 -4.88 -13.20
C ARG A 132 8.04 -5.95 -14.16
N ARG A 133 9.33 -6.26 -14.11
CA ARG A 133 9.99 -7.28 -14.95
C ARG A 133 9.92 -8.67 -14.35
N GLY A 134 9.56 -8.81 -13.08
CA GLY A 134 9.59 -10.08 -12.36
C GLY A 134 11.00 -10.62 -12.14
N GLU A 135 12.00 -9.73 -12.14
CA GLU A 135 13.42 -10.06 -12.01
C GLU A 135 13.94 -9.71 -10.61
N ALA A 136 14.89 -10.51 -10.12
CA ALA A 136 15.61 -10.14 -8.91
C ALA A 136 16.50 -8.91 -9.18
N PRO A 137 16.67 -8.00 -8.19
CA PRO A 137 17.60 -6.89 -8.34
C PRO A 137 19.04 -7.43 -8.51
N ALA A 138 19.83 -6.80 -9.38
CA ALA A 138 21.24 -7.18 -9.59
C ALA A 138 22.06 -7.06 -8.29
N VAL A 139 21.65 -6.15 -7.39
CA VAL A 139 22.25 -5.97 -6.06
C VAL A 139 21.12 -5.84 -5.06
N ALA A 140 21.04 -6.74 -4.09
CA ALA A 140 20.09 -6.66 -2.97
C ALA A 140 20.72 -5.90 -1.80
N LEU A 141 19.91 -5.09 -1.11
CA LEU A 141 20.38 -4.31 0.05
C LEU A 141 20.84 -5.22 1.19
N GLU A 142 20.18 -6.37 1.36
CA GLU A 142 20.58 -7.39 2.34
C GLU A 142 22.01 -7.87 2.09
N ASN A 143 22.34 -8.18 0.82
CA ASN A 143 23.68 -8.61 0.44
C ASN A 143 24.72 -7.51 0.66
N LEU A 144 24.36 -6.24 0.42
CA LEU A 144 25.24 -5.11 0.72
C LEU A 144 25.45 -4.93 2.22
N ALA A 145 24.43 -5.17 3.04
CA ALA A 145 24.54 -5.07 4.49
C ALA A 145 25.43 -6.17 5.10
N GLU A 146 25.39 -7.38 4.52
CA GLU A 146 26.16 -8.54 4.99
C GLU A 146 27.59 -8.57 4.46
N HIS A 147 27.78 -8.21 3.18
CA HIS A 147 29.05 -8.39 2.47
C HIS A 147 29.70 -7.07 2.01
N GLY A 148 29.09 -5.93 2.35
CA GLY A 148 29.59 -4.61 1.97
C GLY A 148 29.60 -4.39 0.44
N ILE A 149 30.44 -3.47 -0.01
CA ILE A 149 30.53 -3.07 -1.43
C ILE A 149 30.96 -4.24 -2.35
N GLU A 150 31.59 -5.27 -1.81
CA GLU A 150 32.01 -6.45 -2.56
C GLU A 150 30.80 -7.19 -3.17
N ALA A 151 29.65 -7.16 -2.52
CA ALA A 151 28.40 -7.73 -3.05
C ALA A 151 27.91 -7.04 -4.35
N ALA A 152 28.34 -5.82 -4.59
CA ALA A 152 28.04 -5.08 -5.83
C ALA A 152 29.14 -5.22 -6.90
N ARG A 153 30.31 -5.79 -6.55
CA ARG A 153 31.42 -5.89 -7.46
C ARG A 153 31.09 -6.80 -8.64
N GLY A 154 31.20 -6.28 -9.86
CA GLY A 154 30.86 -7.00 -11.09
C GLY A 154 29.36 -7.14 -11.37
N ALA A 155 28.49 -6.61 -10.52
CA ALA A 155 27.06 -6.57 -10.81
C ALA A 155 26.79 -5.71 -12.06
N ARG A 156 26.02 -6.24 -13.00
CA ARG A 156 25.64 -5.56 -14.23
C ARG A 156 24.13 -5.50 -14.35
N SER A 157 23.61 -4.37 -14.82
CA SER A 157 22.23 -4.31 -15.25
C SER A 157 22.03 -5.21 -16.47
N PRO A 158 20.95 -6.02 -16.51
CA PRO A 158 20.59 -6.76 -17.73
C PRO A 158 20.10 -5.82 -18.85
N LEU A 159 19.84 -4.55 -18.53
CA LEU A 159 19.34 -3.55 -19.46
C LEU A 159 20.48 -2.68 -19.99
N SER A 160 20.50 -2.45 -21.29
CA SER A 160 21.29 -1.38 -21.90
C SER A 160 20.80 -0.01 -21.46
N PRO A 161 21.61 1.05 -21.56
CA PRO A 161 21.16 2.42 -21.25
C PRO A 161 19.91 2.84 -22.03
N ALA A 162 19.78 2.45 -23.29
CA ALA A 162 18.62 2.75 -24.12
C ALA A 162 17.34 2.07 -23.60
N GLU A 163 17.44 0.81 -23.14
CA GLU A 163 16.32 0.08 -22.57
C GLU A 163 15.89 0.59 -21.18
N GLN A 164 16.73 1.38 -20.53
CA GLN A 164 16.38 2.01 -19.24
C GLN A 164 15.56 3.29 -19.41
N VAL A 165 15.58 3.91 -20.58
CA VAL A 165 14.86 5.19 -20.82
C VAL A 165 13.34 5.00 -20.76
N ALA A 166 12.79 4.03 -21.50
CA ALA A 166 11.34 3.82 -21.54
C ALA A 166 10.74 3.58 -20.14
N PRO A 167 11.29 2.69 -19.29
CA PRO A 167 10.78 2.52 -17.93
C PRO A 167 10.84 3.74 -17.03
N THR A 168 11.71 4.72 -17.29
CA THR A 168 11.77 5.94 -16.46
C THR A 168 10.60 6.88 -16.69
N VAL A 169 9.98 6.85 -17.87
CA VAL A 169 8.80 7.66 -18.21
C VAL A 169 7.49 6.89 -18.02
N GLU A 170 7.55 5.60 -17.75
CA GLU A 170 6.39 4.78 -17.43
C GLU A 170 6.03 4.84 -15.95
N SER A 171 4.74 4.72 -15.65
CA SER A 171 4.29 4.66 -14.26
C SER A 171 4.62 3.31 -13.61
N GLY A 172 5.01 3.35 -12.33
CA GLY A 172 5.06 2.17 -11.47
C GLY A 172 3.71 1.77 -10.86
N LEU A 173 2.61 2.45 -11.20
CA LEU A 173 1.28 2.10 -10.72
C LEU A 173 0.74 0.90 -11.51
N PRO A 174 0.36 -0.21 -10.85
CA PRO A 174 -0.07 -1.45 -11.53
C PRO A 174 -1.14 -1.26 -12.60
N GLY A 175 -2.10 -0.35 -12.36
CA GLY A 175 -3.19 -0.09 -13.30
C GLY A 175 -2.77 0.58 -14.61
N TYR A 176 -1.55 1.08 -14.70
CA TYR A 176 -1.03 1.75 -15.90
C TYR A 176 0.05 0.95 -16.61
N LEU A 177 0.37 -0.24 -16.13
CA LEU A 177 1.35 -1.11 -16.79
C LEU A 177 0.78 -1.63 -18.12
N GLY A 178 1.60 -1.54 -19.17
CA GLY A 178 1.23 -1.99 -20.51
C GLY A 178 0.29 -1.05 -21.27
N VAL A 179 -0.02 0.12 -20.73
CA VAL A 179 -0.71 1.18 -21.47
C VAL A 179 0.30 1.85 -22.40
N GLY A 180 0.06 1.77 -23.71
CA GLY A 180 0.94 2.37 -24.72
C GLY A 180 0.84 3.90 -24.79
N GLN A 181 1.84 4.52 -25.40
CA GLN A 181 1.81 5.94 -25.76
C GLN A 181 0.85 6.12 -26.95
N PRO A 182 0.07 7.23 -27.07
CA PRO A 182 0.06 8.42 -26.17
C PRO A 182 -0.87 8.29 -24.95
N ASP A 183 -1.72 7.26 -24.88
CA ASP A 183 -2.77 7.12 -23.87
C ASP A 183 -2.23 7.08 -22.45
N HIS A 184 -1.00 6.58 -22.29
CA HIS A 184 -0.31 6.54 -21.00
C HIS A 184 -0.14 7.93 -20.35
N HIS A 185 0.27 8.94 -21.14
CA HIS A 185 0.42 10.30 -20.65
C HIS A 185 -0.91 10.93 -20.26
N GLU A 186 -1.95 10.70 -21.05
CA GLU A 186 -3.30 11.19 -20.74
C GLU A 186 -3.82 10.55 -19.45
N ALA A 187 -3.68 9.23 -19.31
CA ALA A 187 -4.08 8.49 -18.12
C ALA A 187 -3.35 8.97 -16.86
N LEU A 188 -2.04 9.24 -16.94
CA LEU A 188 -1.27 9.77 -15.81
C LEU A 188 -1.67 11.21 -15.46
N ARG A 189 -1.96 12.05 -16.44
CA ARG A 189 -2.49 13.40 -16.18
C ARG A 189 -3.83 13.34 -15.47
N ALA A 190 -4.74 12.50 -15.94
CA ALA A 190 -6.03 12.29 -15.29
C ALA A 190 -5.87 11.78 -13.85
N TYR A 191 -4.93 10.86 -13.61
CA TYR A 191 -4.60 10.39 -12.26
C TYR A 191 -4.11 11.54 -11.36
N LEU A 192 -3.17 12.36 -11.83
CA LEU A 192 -2.66 13.51 -11.07
C LEU A 192 -3.76 14.53 -10.77
N ASP A 193 -4.61 14.82 -11.74
CA ASP A 193 -5.74 15.74 -11.54
C ASP A 193 -6.73 15.22 -10.50
N LEU A 194 -7.02 13.92 -10.48
CA LEU A 194 -7.85 13.27 -9.47
C LEU A 194 -7.18 13.24 -8.08
N ALA A 195 -5.88 12.95 -8.03
CA ALA A 195 -5.12 12.96 -6.78
C ALA A 195 -5.09 14.37 -6.16
N VAL A 196 -4.87 15.42 -7.00
CA VAL A 196 -4.92 16.81 -6.53
C VAL A 196 -6.32 17.22 -6.09
N ALA A 197 -7.36 16.86 -6.85
CA ALA A 197 -8.72 17.31 -6.59
C ALA A 197 -9.36 16.61 -5.35
N ARG A 198 -9.05 15.33 -5.14
CA ARG A 198 -9.67 14.51 -4.08
C ARG A 198 -8.75 14.28 -2.90
N ASP A 199 -7.55 13.77 -3.14
CA ASP A 199 -6.67 13.35 -2.04
C ASP A 199 -6.12 14.57 -1.28
N MET A 200 -5.93 15.71 -1.97
CA MET A 200 -5.53 16.94 -1.30
C MET A 200 -6.68 17.62 -0.56
N ALA A 201 -7.91 17.50 -1.02
CA ALA A 201 -9.07 18.01 -0.28
C ALA A 201 -9.31 17.24 1.03
N GLU A 202 -8.99 15.94 1.05
CA GLU A 202 -9.03 15.10 2.25
C GLU A 202 -7.93 15.45 3.28
N ILE A 203 -6.81 16.10 2.83
CA ILE A 203 -5.65 16.37 3.69
C ILE A 203 -5.77 17.68 4.44
N THR A 204 -6.27 18.70 3.81
CA THR A 204 -6.32 20.05 4.38
C THR A 204 -7.62 20.73 3.99
N SER A 205 -8.41 21.05 5.00
CA SER A 205 -9.42 22.11 4.92
C SER A 205 -8.81 23.47 4.47
N THR A 206 -7.49 23.54 4.31
CA THR A 206 -6.70 24.75 4.10
C THR A 206 -6.07 24.89 2.72
N VAL A 207 -6.14 23.90 1.81
CA VAL A 207 -5.64 24.10 0.43
C VAL A 207 -6.55 25.05 -0.32
N ARG A 208 -6.25 26.33 -0.17
CA ARG A 208 -6.99 27.43 -0.82
C ARG A 208 -6.73 27.53 -2.33
N ASN A 209 -5.76 26.78 -2.90
CA ASN A 209 -5.44 26.94 -4.32
C ASN A 209 -4.91 25.64 -4.97
N THR A 210 -5.84 24.77 -5.37
CA THR A 210 -5.55 23.54 -6.14
C THR A 210 -4.85 23.83 -7.48
N SER A 211 -5.07 25.00 -8.08
CA SER A 211 -4.44 25.40 -9.34
C SER A 211 -2.94 25.63 -9.20
N LYS A 212 -2.48 26.22 -8.08
CA LYS A 212 -1.04 26.39 -7.83
C LYS A 212 -0.34 25.05 -7.63
N LEU A 213 -0.97 24.12 -6.91
CA LEU A 213 -0.41 22.78 -6.71
C LEU A 213 -0.35 22.00 -8.02
N ARG A 214 -1.40 22.09 -8.85
CA ARG A 214 -1.41 21.47 -10.18
C ARG A 214 -0.30 22.02 -11.08
N ASN A 215 -0.06 23.32 -11.06
CA ASN A 215 1.03 23.94 -11.81
C ASN A 215 2.41 23.48 -11.28
N TYR A 216 2.58 23.36 -9.97
CA TYR A 216 3.81 22.85 -9.36
C TYR A 216 4.09 21.39 -9.76
N LEU A 217 3.07 20.53 -9.85
CA LEU A 217 3.23 19.13 -10.26
C LEU A 217 3.45 18.96 -11.79
N ARG A 218 3.21 20.01 -12.58
CA ARG A 218 3.43 20.03 -14.04
C ARG A 218 4.76 20.65 -14.45
N ALA A 219 5.43 21.37 -13.55
CA ALA A 219 6.74 21.97 -13.75
C ALA A 219 7.86 20.93 -13.59
#